data_49ca701e8f5657ad6ed674ea3ab34285
#
_entry.id   49ca701e8f5657ad6ed674ea3ab34285
#
_cell.length_a   1.000
_cell.length_b   1.000
_cell.length_c   1.000
_cell.angle_alpha   90.00
_cell.angle_beta   90.00
_cell.angle_gamma   90.00
#
_symmetry.space_group_name_H-M   'P 1'
#
loop_
_entity.id
_entity.type
_entity.pdbx_description
1 polymer ?
#
loop_
_entity_poly.entity_id
_entity_poly.type
_entity_poly.pdbx_seq_one_letter_code
_entity_poly.pdbx_strand_id
1 'polypeptide(L)'
;MRPLGFCDRGAYFCSLKKKLITMAGNRTFTMIKPDAVKAGHIGAILNHINQAGFRIVAMKLTHLSSAKAGEFYAVHKARPFYGELVEFMSSGAIVAAVLEKDNAVEDFRTLIGATDPAKAAPGTIRALYAKSVGENAVHGSDSDENAAIESAFHFAQVEMF
;
A
#
# COMPACT_ATOMS: atom_id res chain seq x y z
N MET A 1 47.49 -27.87 -17.73
CA MET A 1 46.92 -26.55 -17.37
C MET A 1 45.52 -26.46 -17.92
N ARG A 2 44.51 -26.46 -17.08
CA ARG A 2 43.09 -26.27 -17.46
C ARG A 2 42.73 -24.80 -17.17
N PRO A 3 42.06 -24.06 -18.08
CA PRO A 3 41.63 -22.70 -17.79
C PRO A 3 40.44 -22.67 -16.82
N LEU A 4 40.54 -21.78 -15.84
CA LEU A 4 39.50 -21.45 -14.87
C LEU A 4 38.26 -20.91 -15.57
N GLY A 5 37.10 -21.51 -15.30
CA GLY A 5 35.80 -21.12 -15.83
C GLY A 5 35.38 -19.73 -15.40
N PHE A 6 35.00 -18.93 -16.36
CA PHE A 6 34.35 -17.64 -16.18
C PHE A 6 32.99 -17.86 -15.48
N CYS A 7 32.87 -17.35 -14.27
CA CYS A 7 31.60 -17.36 -13.54
C CYS A 7 30.63 -16.38 -14.21
N ASP A 8 29.61 -16.91 -14.85
CA ASP A 8 28.56 -16.14 -15.54
C ASP A 8 27.69 -15.36 -14.56
N ARG A 9 28.05 -14.10 -14.29
CA ARG A 9 27.29 -13.17 -13.46
C ARG A 9 25.90 -12.81 -14.03
N GLY A 10 25.65 -13.15 -15.30
CA GLY A 10 24.39 -12.87 -15.99
C GLY A 10 23.23 -13.76 -15.54
N ALA A 11 23.50 -15.02 -15.20
CA ALA A 11 22.49 -15.98 -14.81
C ALA A 11 21.87 -15.69 -13.41
N TYR A 12 22.68 -15.13 -12.49
CA TYR A 12 22.19 -14.75 -11.15
C TYR A 12 21.23 -13.55 -11.19
N PHE A 13 21.52 -12.55 -12.03
CA PHE A 13 20.65 -11.39 -12.19
C PHE A 13 19.33 -11.72 -12.89
N CYS A 14 19.35 -12.66 -13.85
CA CYS A 14 18.14 -13.12 -14.54
C CYS A 14 17.24 -13.95 -13.62
N SER A 15 17.81 -14.75 -12.70
CA SER A 15 17.07 -15.53 -11.71
C SER A 15 16.42 -14.63 -10.65
N LEU A 16 17.10 -13.56 -10.21
CA LEU A 16 16.54 -12.58 -9.28
C LEU A 16 15.38 -11.78 -9.89
N LYS A 17 15.49 -11.36 -11.17
CA LYS A 17 14.38 -10.71 -11.88
C LYS A 17 13.17 -11.64 -12.06
N LYS A 18 13.37 -12.92 -12.37
CA LYS A 18 12.27 -13.89 -12.44
C LYS A 18 11.62 -14.16 -11.07
N LYS A 19 12.39 -14.11 -9.98
CA LYS A 19 11.85 -14.30 -8.62
C LYS A 19 11.08 -13.07 -8.12
N LEU A 20 11.42 -11.86 -8.60
CA LEU A 20 10.64 -10.64 -8.32
C LEU A 20 9.28 -10.63 -9.07
N ILE A 21 9.23 -11.18 -10.29
CA ILE A 21 8.02 -11.20 -11.13
C ILE A 21 6.99 -12.25 -10.62
N THR A 22 7.44 -13.31 -9.94
CA THR A 22 6.55 -14.36 -9.41
C THR A 22 5.98 -14.05 -8.01
N MET A 23 6.35 -12.92 -7.38
CA MET A 23 5.78 -12.50 -6.09
C MET A 23 4.73 -11.39 -6.20
N ALA A 24 4.34 -10.95 -7.41
CA ALA A 24 3.43 -9.82 -7.67
C ALA A 24 1.98 -10.27 -7.49
N GLY A 25 1.44 -11.20 -7.13
CA GLY A 25 0.02 -11.53 -6.93
C GLY A 25 -0.42 -11.65 -5.47
N ASN A 26 0.53 -11.70 -4.52
CA ASN A 26 0.25 -12.03 -3.13
C ASN A 26 0.51 -10.87 -2.17
N ARG A 27 0.81 -9.68 -2.66
CA ARG A 27 1.05 -8.50 -1.83
C ARG A 27 0.24 -7.31 -2.28
N THR A 28 -0.20 -6.51 -1.33
CA THR A 28 -0.83 -5.21 -1.56
C THR A 28 -0.24 -4.18 -0.62
N PHE A 29 -0.28 -2.92 -1.04
CA PHE A 29 0.10 -1.80 -0.20
C PHE A 29 -1.13 -1.11 0.37
N THR A 30 -1.02 -0.64 1.60
CA THR A 30 -2.06 0.16 2.27
C THR A 30 -1.45 1.33 3.03
N MET A 31 -2.22 2.39 3.19
CA MET A 31 -1.99 3.44 4.17
C MET A 31 -3.25 3.67 4.99
N ILE A 32 -3.10 3.76 6.31
CA ILE A 32 -4.11 4.37 7.18
C ILE A 32 -3.88 5.87 7.09
N LYS A 33 -4.88 6.61 6.64
CA LYS A 33 -4.79 8.04 6.30
C LYS A 33 -4.86 8.94 7.54
N PRO A 34 -4.48 10.24 7.41
CA PRO A 34 -4.43 11.15 8.55
C PRO A 34 -5.74 11.28 9.33
N ASP A 35 -6.89 11.23 8.68
CA ASP A 35 -8.21 11.25 9.31
C ASP A 35 -8.42 10.10 10.29
N ALA A 36 -8.12 8.86 9.86
CA ALA A 36 -8.27 7.68 10.68
C ALA A 36 -7.19 7.57 11.76
N VAL A 37 -5.97 8.02 11.49
CA VAL A 37 -4.90 8.09 12.49
C VAL A 37 -5.28 9.08 13.59
N LYS A 38 -5.72 10.29 13.23
CA LYS A 38 -6.18 11.33 14.17
C LYS A 38 -7.37 10.90 15.00
N ALA A 39 -8.27 10.09 14.42
CA ALA A 39 -9.44 9.54 15.11
C ALA A 39 -9.09 8.35 16.03
N GLY A 40 -7.83 7.87 16.07
CA GLY A 40 -7.41 6.76 16.92
C GLY A 40 -7.80 5.37 16.38
N HIS A 41 -8.08 5.24 15.08
CA HIS A 41 -8.57 3.99 14.49
C HIS A 41 -7.47 3.03 14.05
N ILE A 42 -6.17 3.32 14.28
CA ILE A 42 -5.05 2.47 13.86
C ILE A 42 -5.26 1.02 14.31
N GLY A 43 -5.45 0.80 15.62
CA GLY A 43 -5.58 -0.55 16.18
C GLY A 43 -6.81 -1.30 15.65
N ALA A 44 -7.94 -0.61 15.51
CA ALA A 44 -9.17 -1.20 15.00
C ALA A 44 -9.02 -1.62 13.52
N ILE A 45 -8.42 -0.77 12.67
CA ILE A 45 -8.19 -1.07 11.25
C ILE A 45 -7.18 -2.22 11.10
N LEU A 46 -6.07 -2.22 11.86
CA LEU A 46 -5.09 -3.32 11.83
C LEU A 46 -5.72 -4.65 12.29
N ASN A 47 -6.61 -4.61 13.28
CA ASN A 47 -7.35 -5.80 13.72
C ASN A 47 -8.26 -6.34 12.60
N HIS A 48 -8.98 -5.48 11.87
CA HIS A 48 -9.77 -5.89 10.70
C HIS A 48 -8.91 -6.58 9.64
N ILE A 49 -7.73 -6.02 9.34
CA ILE A 49 -6.76 -6.57 8.39
C ILE A 49 -6.31 -7.97 8.82
N ASN A 50 -5.91 -8.12 10.09
CA ASN A 50 -5.47 -9.41 10.63
C ASN A 50 -6.59 -10.45 10.65
N GLN A 51 -7.80 -10.07 11.06
CA GLN A 51 -8.96 -10.97 11.07
C GLN A 51 -9.38 -11.43 9.67
N ALA A 52 -9.11 -10.63 8.63
CA ALA A 52 -9.32 -11.01 7.24
C ALA A 52 -8.21 -11.93 6.67
N GLY A 53 -7.26 -12.35 7.51
CA GLY A 53 -6.21 -13.30 7.16
C GLY A 53 -5.00 -12.68 6.44
N PHE A 54 -4.85 -11.35 6.44
CA PHE A 54 -3.65 -10.71 5.93
C PHE A 54 -2.50 -10.77 6.92
N ARG A 55 -1.31 -11.14 6.42
CA ARG A 55 -0.06 -10.99 7.14
C ARG A 55 0.55 -9.62 6.86
N ILE A 56 0.92 -8.89 7.89
CA ILE A 56 1.66 -7.64 7.75
C ILE A 56 3.15 -7.98 7.59
N VAL A 57 3.74 -7.65 6.45
CA VAL A 57 5.14 -7.94 6.13
C VAL A 57 6.07 -6.73 6.29
N ALA A 58 5.50 -5.53 6.29
CA ALA A 58 6.18 -4.29 6.65
C ALA A 58 5.17 -3.29 7.17
N MET A 59 5.53 -2.47 8.15
CA MET A 59 4.67 -1.42 8.67
C MET A 59 5.48 -0.30 9.32
N LYS A 60 5.07 0.96 9.12
CA LYS A 60 5.62 2.11 9.83
C LYS A 60 4.62 3.24 10.00
N LEU A 61 4.71 3.93 11.14
CA LEU A 61 4.09 5.24 11.34
C LEU A 61 5.05 6.29 10.78
N THR A 62 4.56 7.15 9.89
CA THR A 62 5.38 8.18 9.24
C THR A 62 4.53 9.41 8.90
N HIS A 63 5.16 10.45 8.39
CA HIS A 63 4.50 11.67 7.92
C HIS A 63 5.02 12.01 6.53
N LEU A 64 4.11 12.20 5.56
CA LEU A 64 4.49 12.62 4.22
C LEU A 64 4.64 14.15 4.18
N SER A 65 5.76 14.62 3.63
CA SER A 65 5.82 16.01 3.19
C SER A 65 4.90 16.22 1.98
N SER A 66 4.48 17.47 1.72
CA SER A 66 3.66 17.78 0.53
C SER A 66 4.33 17.32 -0.77
N ALA A 67 5.68 17.43 -0.86
CA ALA A 67 6.44 16.95 -2.01
C ALA A 67 6.30 15.41 -2.16
N LYS A 68 6.44 14.66 -1.07
CA LYS A 68 6.31 13.18 -1.09
C LYS A 68 4.87 12.73 -1.32
N ALA A 69 3.89 13.41 -0.77
CA ALA A 69 2.47 13.16 -1.07
C ALA A 69 2.17 13.43 -2.55
N GLY A 70 2.71 14.53 -3.10
CA GLY A 70 2.57 14.86 -4.52
C GLY A 70 3.24 13.85 -5.46
N GLU A 71 4.39 13.30 -5.09
CA GLU A 71 5.08 12.25 -5.81
C GLU A 71 4.28 10.94 -5.79
N PHE A 72 3.78 10.53 -4.63
CA PHE A 72 2.98 9.30 -4.48
C PHE A 72 1.69 9.35 -5.32
N TYR A 73 1.00 10.49 -5.30
CA TYR A 73 -0.25 10.70 -6.05
C TYR A 73 -0.06 11.35 -7.43
N ALA A 74 1.14 11.31 -8.01
CA ALA A 74 1.46 11.95 -9.30
C ALA A 74 0.56 11.49 -10.46
N VAL A 75 0.05 10.26 -10.40
CA VAL A 75 -0.95 9.72 -11.36
C VAL A 75 -2.25 10.56 -11.41
N HIS A 76 -2.57 11.28 -10.34
CA HIS A 76 -3.75 12.15 -10.25
C HIS A 76 -3.45 13.64 -10.53
N LYS A 77 -2.23 13.99 -10.94
CA LYS A 77 -1.78 15.39 -11.08
C LYS A 77 -2.67 16.26 -11.98
N ALA A 78 -3.29 15.65 -12.99
CA ALA A 78 -4.22 16.33 -13.90
C ALA A 78 -5.66 16.43 -13.37
N ARG A 79 -5.96 15.87 -12.20
CA ARG A 79 -7.30 15.87 -11.61
C ARG A 79 -7.53 17.12 -10.75
N PRO A 80 -8.76 17.70 -10.77
CA PRO A 80 -9.08 18.91 -9.98
C PRO A 80 -8.82 18.76 -8.48
N PHE A 81 -9.02 17.57 -7.94
CA PHE A 81 -8.87 17.26 -6.51
C PHE A 81 -7.42 17.01 -6.06
N TYR A 82 -6.44 17.03 -6.98
CA TYR A 82 -5.06 16.66 -6.66
C TYR A 82 -4.44 17.54 -5.56
N GLY A 83 -4.65 18.85 -5.61
CA GLY A 83 -4.13 19.79 -4.61
C GLY A 83 -4.67 19.49 -3.20
N GLU A 84 -5.98 19.30 -3.08
CA GLU A 84 -6.64 18.96 -1.83
C GLU A 84 -6.18 17.61 -1.29
N LEU A 85 -5.97 16.61 -2.18
CA LEU A 85 -5.46 15.30 -1.80
C LEU A 85 -4.05 15.38 -1.24
N VAL A 86 -3.16 16.15 -1.87
CA VAL A 86 -1.77 16.35 -1.42
C VAL A 86 -1.74 17.07 -0.06
N GLU A 87 -2.54 18.13 0.11
CA GLU A 87 -2.67 18.84 1.37
C GLU A 87 -3.18 17.93 2.47
N PHE A 88 -4.26 17.17 2.22
CA PHE A 88 -4.84 16.23 3.16
C PHE A 88 -3.82 15.14 3.57
N MET A 89 -3.12 14.51 2.62
CA MET A 89 -2.18 13.43 2.90
C MET A 89 -0.89 13.90 3.59
N SER A 90 -0.58 15.20 3.52
CA SER A 90 0.53 15.82 4.24
C SER A 90 0.11 16.56 5.52
N SER A 91 -1.17 16.49 5.91
CA SER A 91 -1.68 17.20 7.09
C SER A 91 -1.41 16.50 8.41
N GLY A 92 -1.02 15.23 8.40
CA GLY A 92 -0.81 14.44 9.62
C GLY A 92 -0.07 13.14 9.38
N ALA A 93 0.11 12.37 10.45
CA ALA A 93 0.73 11.07 10.40
C ALA A 93 -0.14 10.06 9.62
N ILE A 94 0.53 9.11 8.97
CA ILE A 94 -0.05 7.95 8.31
C ILE A 94 0.59 6.67 8.83
N VAL A 95 -0.10 5.54 8.71
CA VAL A 95 0.51 4.22 8.85
C VAL A 95 0.60 3.59 7.48
N ALA A 96 1.82 3.43 6.97
CA ALA A 96 2.08 2.69 5.74
C ALA A 96 2.33 1.23 6.06
N ALA A 97 1.77 0.30 5.28
CA ALA A 97 1.99 -1.13 5.46
C ALA A 97 1.95 -1.89 4.13
N VAL A 98 2.72 -2.98 4.09
CA VAL A 98 2.65 -3.99 3.04
C VAL A 98 2.01 -5.23 3.62
N LEU A 99 1.00 -5.73 2.96
CA LEU A 99 0.19 -6.87 3.37
C LEU A 99 0.39 -8.04 2.40
N GLU A 100 0.36 -9.26 2.93
CA GLU A 100 0.51 -10.48 2.15
C GLU A 100 -0.66 -11.43 2.40
N LYS A 101 -1.24 -11.92 1.31
CA LYS A 101 -2.30 -12.92 1.25
C LYS A 101 -2.44 -13.38 -0.20
N ASP A 102 -2.93 -14.59 -0.44
CA ASP A 102 -3.32 -14.98 -1.80
C ASP A 102 -4.39 -14.02 -2.32
N ASN A 103 -4.25 -13.56 -3.58
CA ASN A 103 -5.13 -12.57 -4.20
C ASN A 103 -5.24 -11.24 -3.41
N ALA A 104 -4.11 -10.77 -2.87
CA ALA A 104 -4.07 -9.71 -1.87
C ALA A 104 -4.74 -8.40 -2.30
N VAL A 105 -4.54 -7.95 -3.55
CA VAL A 105 -5.08 -6.69 -4.04
C VAL A 105 -6.60 -6.71 -4.06
N GLU A 106 -7.21 -7.72 -4.67
CA GLU A 106 -8.67 -7.82 -4.82
C GLU A 106 -9.36 -8.04 -3.46
N ASP A 107 -8.82 -8.97 -2.66
CA ASP A 107 -9.34 -9.26 -1.32
C ASP A 107 -9.26 -8.03 -0.40
N PHE A 108 -8.17 -7.26 -0.49
CA PHE A 108 -8.02 -6.04 0.30
C PHE A 108 -8.98 -4.95 -0.17
N ARG A 109 -9.18 -4.78 -1.47
CA ARG A 109 -10.17 -3.84 -2.01
C ARG A 109 -11.60 -4.19 -1.55
N THR A 110 -11.92 -5.47 -1.46
CA THR A 110 -13.19 -5.93 -0.89
C THR A 110 -13.29 -5.60 0.60
N LEU A 111 -12.23 -5.83 1.38
CA LEU A 111 -12.18 -5.54 2.82
C LEU A 111 -12.35 -4.05 3.13
N ILE A 112 -11.70 -3.17 2.35
CA ILE A 112 -11.79 -1.73 2.57
C ILE A 112 -13.11 -1.12 2.10
N GLY A 113 -13.75 -1.71 1.11
CA GLY A 113 -15.02 -1.25 0.53
C GLY A 113 -14.89 -0.10 -0.47
N ALA A 114 -16.02 0.38 -0.96
CA ALA A 114 -16.08 1.47 -1.94
C ALA A 114 -15.42 2.75 -1.44
N THR A 115 -14.86 3.55 -2.36
CA THR A 115 -14.20 4.84 -2.03
C THR A 115 -15.15 5.83 -1.35
N ASP A 116 -16.40 5.84 -1.77
CA ASP A 116 -17.48 6.57 -1.13
C ASP A 116 -18.03 5.73 0.04
N PRO A 117 -17.89 6.16 1.30
CA PRO A 117 -18.37 5.39 2.45
C PRO A 117 -19.88 5.18 2.44
N ALA A 118 -20.65 6.07 1.81
CA ALA A 118 -22.11 5.91 1.68
C ALA A 118 -22.50 4.72 0.77
N LYS A 119 -21.56 4.27 -0.08
CA LYS A 119 -21.71 3.13 -1.00
C LYS A 119 -20.94 1.90 -0.55
N ALA A 120 -20.14 2.03 0.51
CA ALA A 120 -19.35 0.93 1.05
C ALA A 120 -20.27 -0.09 1.73
N ALA A 121 -20.04 -1.38 1.47
CA ALA A 121 -20.80 -2.45 2.08
C ALA A 121 -20.65 -2.43 3.62
N PRO A 122 -21.71 -2.73 4.39
CA PRO A 122 -21.62 -2.81 5.84
C PRO A 122 -20.49 -3.74 6.30
N GLY A 123 -19.75 -3.33 7.33
CA GLY A 123 -18.64 -4.09 7.90
C GLY A 123 -17.30 -3.87 7.20
N THR A 124 -17.26 -3.16 6.07
CA THR A 124 -15.99 -2.76 5.44
C THR A 124 -15.33 -1.61 6.20
N ILE A 125 -14.01 -1.49 6.07
CA ILE A 125 -13.22 -0.47 6.79
C ILE A 125 -13.75 0.94 6.51
N ARG A 126 -14.06 1.27 5.26
CA ARG A 126 -14.57 2.60 4.90
C ARG A 126 -16.00 2.84 5.40
N ALA A 127 -16.87 1.82 5.42
CA ALA A 127 -18.18 1.95 6.01
C ALA A 127 -18.13 2.24 7.53
N LEU A 128 -17.11 1.75 8.22
CA LEU A 128 -16.97 1.88 9.68
C LEU A 128 -16.21 3.15 10.09
N TYR A 129 -15.19 3.56 9.33
CA TYR A 129 -14.21 4.56 9.78
C TYR A 129 -14.05 5.76 8.85
N ALA A 130 -14.61 5.75 7.65
CA ALA A 130 -14.53 6.87 6.72
C ALA A 130 -15.67 7.86 6.96
N LYS A 131 -15.41 9.15 6.69
CA LYS A 131 -16.40 10.23 6.82
C LYS A 131 -16.93 10.71 5.48
N SER A 132 -16.08 10.69 4.45
CA SER A 132 -16.38 11.20 3.11
C SER A 132 -15.48 10.55 2.05
N VAL A 133 -15.68 10.89 0.80
CA VAL A 133 -14.80 10.46 -0.30
C VAL A 133 -13.37 10.98 -0.13
N GLY A 134 -13.19 12.20 0.40
CA GLY A 134 -11.88 12.80 0.68
C GLY A 134 -11.24 12.20 1.93
N GLU A 135 -12.00 12.09 3.02
CA GLU A 135 -11.59 11.49 4.30
C GLU A 135 -12.08 10.04 4.37
N ASN A 136 -11.47 9.14 3.58
CA ASN A 136 -11.95 7.77 3.40
C ASN A 136 -11.11 6.71 4.13
N ALA A 137 -10.44 7.10 5.19
CA ALA A 137 -9.72 6.30 6.18
C ALA A 137 -8.51 5.53 5.69
N VAL A 138 -8.57 4.86 4.54
CA VAL A 138 -7.50 3.99 4.05
C VAL A 138 -7.27 4.11 2.54
N HIS A 139 -6.03 3.89 2.14
CA HIS A 139 -5.63 3.62 0.76
C HIS A 139 -5.40 2.13 0.58
N GLY A 140 -5.68 1.60 -0.59
CA GLY A 140 -5.30 0.26 -1.02
C GLY A 140 -4.95 0.28 -2.51
N SER A 141 -3.91 -0.46 -2.88
CA SER A 141 -3.49 -0.58 -4.28
C SER A 141 -4.61 -1.14 -5.15
N ASP A 142 -4.65 -0.72 -6.41
CA ASP A 142 -5.66 -1.10 -7.39
C ASP A 142 -5.19 -2.17 -8.38
N SER A 143 -3.89 -2.47 -8.39
CA SER A 143 -3.29 -3.54 -9.19
C SER A 143 -2.01 -4.06 -8.53
N ASP A 144 -1.53 -5.23 -8.97
CA ASP A 144 -0.29 -5.83 -8.48
C ASP A 144 0.92 -4.98 -8.84
N GLU A 145 0.93 -4.35 -10.02
CA GLU A 145 1.97 -3.44 -10.45
C GLU A 145 2.03 -2.21 -9.56
N ASN A 146 0.89 -1.59 -9.28
CA ASN A 146 0.81 -0.44 -8.38
C ASN A 146 1.17 -0.84 -6.94
N ALA A 147 0.77 -2.00 -6.47
CA ALA A 147 1.17 -2.53 -5.17
C ALA A 147 2.69 -2.62 -5.02
N ALA A 148 3.39 -3.09 -6.05
CA ALA A 148 4.86 -3.16 -6.06
C ALA A 148 5.51 -1.77 -6.04
N ILE A 149 5.02 -0.83 -6.86
CA ILE A 149 5.52 0.55 -6.94
C ILE A 149 5.29 1.28 -5.61
N GLU A 150 4.08 1.22 -5.06
CA GLU A 150 3.68 1.88 -3.82
C GLU A 150 4.42 1.31 -2.61
N SER A 151 4.63 -0.01 -2.57
CA SER A 151 5.47 -0.65 -1.54
C SER A 151 6.91 -0.17 -1.60
N ALA A 152 7.51 -0.13 -2.79
CA ALA A 152 8.89 0.33 -2.99
C ALA A 152 9.07 1.83 -2.71
N PHE A 153 8.01 2.64 -2.83
CA PHE A 153 8.04 4.05 -2.45
C PHE A 153 8.26 4.24 -0.96
N HIS A 154 7.70 3.36 -0.14
CA HIS A 154 7.75 3.47 1.32
C HIS A 154 8.79 2.57 1.97
N PHE A 155 9.09 1.41 1.42
CA PHE A 155 9.91 0.38 2.06
C PHE A 155 11.05 -0.08 1.15
N ALA A 156 12.25 -0.21 1.71
CA ALA A 156 13.31 -0.95 1.06
C ALA A 156 12.97 -2.45 1.04
N GLN A 157 13.52 -3.20 0.08
CA GLN A 157 13.24 -4.63 -0.05
C GLN A 157 13.59 -5.43 1.22
N VAL A 158 14.63 -5.02 1.94
CA VAL A 158 15.08 -5.65 3.20
C VAL A 158 14.12 -5.42 4.37
N GLU A 159 13.19 -4.48 4.26
CA GLU A 159 12.18 -4.16 5.28
C GLU A 159 10.88 -4.97 5.10
N MET A 160 10.75 -5.72 4.00
CA MET A 160 9.55 -6.49 3.64
C MET A 160 9.83 -7.99 3.80
N PHE A 161 9.48 -8.59 4.94
CA PHE A 161 9.77 -9.99 5.31
C PHE A 161 8.56 -10.80 5.77
#